data_a31908d8f049b52880f8aaedf1219b54
#
_entry.id   a31908d8f049b52880f8aaedf1219b54
#
_cell.length_a   1.000
_cell.length_b   1.000
_cell.length_c   1.000
_cell.angle_alpha   90.00
_cell.angle_beta   90.00
_cell.angle_gamma   90.00
#
_symmetry.space_group_name_H-M   'P 1'
#
loop_
_entity.id
_entity.type
_entity.pdbx_description
1 polymer ?
#
loop_
_entity_poly.entity_id
_entity_poly.type
_entity_poly.pdbx_seq_one_letter_code
_entity_poly.pdbx_strand_id
1 'polypeptide(L)'
;MAGEALELVSGGAISATTHRVVPRWVEPRASGEPHYRYSCPYLLYARPEARLSRWALEGQPPAASEAPQARDFMRSSQLSKVSAVYSD
;
A
#
# COMPACT_ATOMS: atom_id res chain seq x y z
N MET A 1 9.06 3.32 -1.24
CA MET A 1 8.33 2.27 -1.98
C MET A 1 7.04 2.83 -2.53
N ALA A 2 6.71 2.44 -3.75
CA ALA A 2 5.41 2.79 -4.33
C ALA A 2 4.32 1.86 -3.78
N GLY A 3 3.16 2.43 -3.49
CA GLY A 3 1.99 1.68 -3.06
C GLY A 3 0.97 1.50 -4.18
N GLU A 4 -0.11 0.83 -3.87
CA GLU A 4 -1.17 0.51 -4.83
C GLU A 4 -1.88 1.76 -5.37
N ALA A 5 -2.02 2.82 -4.56
CA ALA A 5 -2.62 4.07 -5.02
C ALA A 5 -1.78 4.71 -6.13
N LEU A 6 -0.47 4.73 -5.98
CA LEU A 6 0.43 5.27 -7.00
C LEU A 6 0.41 4.40 -8.26
N GLU A 7 0.33 3.09 -8.12
CA GLU A 7 0.15 2.18 -9.26
C GLU A 7 -1.14 2.49 -10.01
N LEU A 8 -2.24 2.71 -9.27
CA LEU A 8 -3.53 3.03 -9.88
C LEU A 8 -3.48 4.35 -10.65
N VAL A 9 -3.02 5.43 -10.01
CA VAL A 9 -3.03 6.76 -10.65
C VAL A 9 -2.01 6.89 -11.77
N SER A 10 -0.96 6.11 -11.75
CA SER A 10 0.02 6.08 -12.85
C SER A 10 -0.42 5.18 -14.00
N GLY A 11 -1.58 4.52 -13.88
CA GLY A 11 -2.05 3.58 -14.89
C GLY A 11 -1.16 2.36 -15.04
N GLY A 12 -0.49 1.96 -13.98
CA GLY A 12 0.44 0.83 -13.96
C GLY A 12 1.87 1.16 -14.38
N ALA A 13 2.15 2.41 -14.76
CA ALA A 13 3.52 2.82 -15.12
C ALA A 13 4.49 2.69 -13.94
N ILE A 14 3.99 2.89 -12.73
CA ILE A 14 4.74 2.70 -11.49
C ILE A 14 4.09 1.55 -10.74
N SER A 15 4.77 0.41 -10.66
CA SER A 15 4.22 -0.77 -9.98
C SER A 15 4.31 -0.63 -8.47
N ALA A 16 3.29 -1.11 -7.77
CA ALA A 16 3.34 -1.23 -6.33
C ALA A 16 4.43 -2.25 -5.95
N THR A 17 5.22 -1.91 -4.94
CA THR A 17 6.31 -2.77 -4.47
C THR A 17 5.77 -3.85 -3.56
N THR A 18 5.73 -5.08 -4.03
CA THR A 18 5.38 -6.22 -3.19
C THR A 18 6.47 -6.44 -2.14
N HIS A 19 6.08 -6.46 -0.90
CA HIS A 19 7.03 -6.59 0.20
C HIS A 19 6.39 -7.30 1.38
N ARG A 20 7.22 -7.81 2.24
CA ARG A 20 6.78 -8.48 3.48
C ARG A 20 7.83 -8.32 4.55
N VAL A 21 7.45 -8.54 5.78
CA VAL A 21 8.39 -8.63 6.89
C VAL A 21 8.81 -10.09 7.02
N VAL A 22 10.12 -10.31 6.96
CA VAL A 22 10.68 -11.65 7.15
C VAL A 22 11.31 -11.69 8.53
N PRO A 23 10.79 -12.49 9.47
CA PRO A 23 11.39 -12.62 10.78
C PRO A 23 12.76 -13.31 10.64
N ARG A 24 13.74 -12.82 11.40
CA ARG A 24 15.08 -13.41 11.44
C ARG A 24 15.28 -14.04 12.80
N TRP A 25 15.82 -15.26 12.80
CA TRP A 25 16.23 -15.86 14.05
C TRP A 25 17.39 -15.07 14.64
N VAL A 26 17.31 -14.79 15.91
CA VAL A 26 18.34 -14.06 16.65
C VAL A 26 18.66 -14.86 17.93
N GLU A 27 19.92 -15.04 18.24
CA GLU A 27 20.31 -15.74 19.47
C GLU A 27 19.76 -15.01 20.71
N PRO A 28 19.25 -15.75 21.69
CA PRO A 28 18.82 -15.16 22.96
C PRO A 28 19.96 -14.36 23.60
N ARG A 29 19.63 -13.21 24.19
CA ARG A 29 20.61 -12.43 24.94
C ARG A 29 21.01 -13.18 26.20
N ALA A 30 22.26 -13.06 26.59
CA ALA A 30 22.78 -13.66 27.83
C ALA A 30 22.03 -13.15 29.08
N SER A 31 21.51 -11.93 29.03
CA SER A 31 20.69 -11.35 30.11
C SER A 31 19.28 -11.92 30.19
N GLY A 32 18.82 -12.70 29.22
CA GLY A 32 17.45 -13.17 29.12
C GLY A 32 16.46 -12.10 28.61
N GLU A 33 16.93 -10.91 28.30
CA GLU A 33 16.06 -9.85 27.78
C GLU A 33 15.58 -10.17 26.36
N PRO A 34 14.30 -9.82 26.01
CA PRO A 34 13.80 -10.06 24.68
C PRO A 34 14.48 -9.14 23.65
N HIS A 35 14.57 -9.62 22.43
CA HIS A 35 14.97 -8.80 21.30
C HIS A 35 13.76 -8.05 20.78
N TYR A 36 13.95 -6.75 20.49
CA TYR A 36 12.92 -5.91 19.92
C TYR A 36 13.35 -5.48 18.52
N ARG A 37 12.37 -5.37 17.65
CA ARG A 37 12.54 -4.79 16.33
C ARG A 37 11.65 -3.57 16.22
N TYR A 38 12.26 -2.44 15.91
CA TYR A 38 11.54 -1.18 15.76
C TYR A 38 11.43 -0.83 14.27
N SER A 39 10.32 -0.24 13.88
CA SER A 39 10.17 0.34 12.56
C SER A 39 9.39 1.65 12.66
N CYS A 40 9.74 2.60 11.83
CA CYS A 40 9.09 3.91 11.82
C CYS A 40 8.81 4.31 10.36
N PRO A 41 7.76 3.75 9.75
CA PRO A 41 7.42 4.09 8.38
C PRO A 41 6.84 5.50 8.29
N TYR A 42 7.20 6.22 7.24
CA TYR A 42 6.53 7.44 6.85
C TYR A 42 5.62 7.10 5.67
N LEU A 43 4.32 7.29 5.87
CA LEU A 43 3.31 6.91 4.89
C LEU A 43 2.63 8.16 4.35
N LEU A 44 2.62 8.29 3.03
CA LEU A 44 1.94 9.39 2.35
C LEU A 44 0.63 8.86 1.77
N TYR A 45 -0.48 9.46 2.19
CA TYR A 45 -1.81 9.10 1.72
C TYR A 45 -2.50 10.28 1.06
N ALA A 46 -3.33 10.00 0.08
CA ALA A 46 -4.29 10.97 -0.41
C ALA A 46 -5.38 11.23 0.66
N ARG A 47 -6.00 12.41 0.61
CA ARG A 47 -7.16 12.68 1.46
C ARG A 47 -8.25 11.63 1.21
N PRO A 48 -9.01 11.22 2.23
CA PRO A 48 -10.01 10.16 2.06
C PRO A 48 -11.04 10.42 0.97
N GLU A 49 -11.44 11.67 0.78
CA GLU A 49 -12.42 12.09 -0.22
C GLU A 49 -11.82 12.34 -1.61
N ALA A 50 -10.48 12.33 -1.73
CA ALA A 50 -9.84 12.56 -3.00
C ALA A 50 -10.13 11.42 -4.00
N ARG A 51 -10.38 11.78 -5.25
CA ARG A 51 -10.54 10.81 -6.32
C ARG A 51 -9.18 10.33 -6.81
N LEU A 52 -8.99 9.03 -6.86
CA LEU A 52 -7.77 8.42 -7.37
C LEU A 52 -7.90 8.20 -8.88
N SER A 53 -8.00 9.31 -9.61
CA SER A 53 -8.07 9.26 -11.06
C SER A 53 -6.70 9.06 -11.66
N ARG A 54 -6.67 8.35 -12.79
CA ARG A 54 -5.43 8.16 -13.53
C ARG A 54 -4.87 9.51 -13.96
N TRP A 55 -3.57 9.71 -13.79
CA TRP A 55 -2.91 10.92 -14.25
C TRP A 55 -3.06 11.08 -15.76
N ALA A 56 -3.34 12.31 -16.19
CA ALA A 56 -3.39 12.61 -17.60
C ALA A 56 -1.99 12.45 -18.19
N LEU A 57 -1.88 11.54 -19.14
CA LEU A 57 -0.73 11.53 -20.02
C LEU A 57 -0.90 12.65 -21.04
N GLU A 58 0.20 13.12 -21.63
CA GLU A 58 0.20 14.20 -22.59
C GLU A 58 -0.88 13.96 -23.67
N GLY A 59 -1.81 14.91 -23.82
CA GLY A 59 -2.88 14.83 -24.78
C GLY A 59 -4.13 14.05 -24.37
N GLN A 60 -4.19 13.50 -23.15
CA GLN A 60 -5.37 12.78 -22.67
C GLN A 60 -6.06 13.52 -21.53
N PRO A 61 -7.40 13.67 -21.58
CA PRO A 61 -8.12 14.25 -20.45
C PRO A 61 -8.12 13.30 -19.25
N PRO A 62 -8.09 13.82 -18.02
CA PRO A 62 -8.18 12.97 -16.85
C PRO A 62 -9.57 12.31 -16.78
N ALA A 63 -9.60 11.02 -16.52
CA ALA A 63 -10.84 10.26 -16.29
C ALA A 63 -11.29 10.54 -14.84
N ALA A 64 -12.03 11.63 -14.64
CA ALA A 64 -12.24 12.16 -13.30
C ALA A 64 -13.48 11.63 -12.57
N SER A 65 -14.58 11.31 -13.28
CA SER A 65 -15.87 11.11 -12.62
C SER A 65 -16.12 9.71 -12.07
N GLU A 66 -15.44 8.69 -12.59
CA GLU A 66 -15.66 7.29 -12.19
C GLU A 66 -14.55 6.74 -11.30
N ALA A 67 -13.53 7.54 -11.01
CA ALA A 67 -12.42 7.10 -10.17
C ALA A 67 -12.89 6.89 -8.73
N PRO A 68 -12.39 5.85 -8.03
CA PRO A 68 -12.75 5.63 -6.63
C PRO A 68 -12.19 6.74 -5.75
N GLN A 69 -12.90 7.05 -4.66
CA GLN A 69 -12.33 7.86 -3.61
C GLN A 69 -11.25 7.08 -2.87
N ALA A 70 -10.24 7.78 -2.35
CA ALA A 70 -9.13 7.14 -1.66
C ALA A 70 -9.58 6.23 -0.52
N ARG A 71 -10.61 6.65 0.25
CA ARG A 71 -11.15 5.84 1.35
C ARG A 71 -11.68 4.49 0.89
N ASP A 72 -12.40 4.48 -0.24
CA ASP A 72 -13.03 3.27 -0.76
C ASP A 72 -11.98 2.33 -1.37
N PHE A 73 -11.02 2.91 -2.08
CA PHE A 73 -9.90 2.16 -2.64
C PHE A 73 -9.08 1.47 -1.56
N MET A 74 -8.71 2.20 -0.51
CA MET A 74 -7.94 1.64 0.60
C MET A 74 -8.70 0.53 1.33
N ARG A 75 -10.01 0.72 1.51
CA ARG A 75 -10.87 -0.29 2.15
C ARG A 75 -10.93 -1.58 1.31
N SER A 76 -11.19 -1.48 0.03
CA SER A 76 -11.26 -2.64 -0.85
C SER A 76 -9.92 -3.37 -0.98
N SER A 77 -8.83 -2.64 -1.04
CA SER A 77 -7.48 -3.20 -1.06
C SER A 77 -7.18 -4.01 0.20
N GLN A 78 -7.53 -3.49 1.37
CA GLN A 78 -7.33 -4.22 2.63
C GLN A 78 -8.21 -5.46 2.74
N LEU A 79 -9.47 -5.36 2.34
CA LEU A 79 -10.39 -6.50 2.36
C LEU A 79 -9.91 -7.61 1.42
N SER A 80 -9.40 -7.27 0.26
CA SER A 80 -8.82 -8.22 -0.67
C SER A 80 -7.62 -8.97 -0.06
N LYS A 81 -6.76 -8.27 0.65
CA LYS A 81 -5.60 -8.88 1.32
C LYS A 81 -6.01 -9.82 2.44
N VAL A 82 -7.00 -9.44 3.24
CA VAL A 82 -7.54 -10.28 4.32
C VAL A 82 -8.16 -11.55 3.73
N SER A 83 -8.95 -11.40 2.68
CA SER A 83 -9.54 -12.54 1.99
C SER A 83 -8.47 -13.50 1.45
N ALA A 84 -7.40 -12.99 0.88
CA ALA A 84 -6.30 -13.81 0.37
C ALA A 84 -5.58 -14.60 1.47
N VAL A 85 -5.49 -14.03 2.69
CA VAL A 85 -4.86 -14.71 3.83
C VAL A 85 -5.73 -15.84 4.38
N TYR A 86 -7.05 -15.66 4.39
CA TYR A 86 -7.98 -16.60 5.01
C TYR A 86 -8.71 -17.52 4.01
N SER A 87 -8.49 -17.35 2.72
CA SER A 87 -9.01 -18.27 1.71
C SER A 87 -8.06 -19.45 1.51
N ASP A 88 -8.57 -20.62 1.61
CA ASP A 88 -7.82 -21.84 1.33
C ASP A 88 -7.61 -22.07 -0.18
#